data_df48c66034ecbc8eacf4588c8a9242d6
#
_entry.id   df48c66034ecbc8eacf4588c8a9242d6
#
_cell.length_a   1.000
_cell.length_b   1.000
_cell.length_c   1.000
_cell.angle_alpha   90.00
_cell.angle_beta   90.00
_cell.angle_gamma   90.00
#
_symmetry.space_group_name_H-M   'P 1'
#
loop_
_entity.id
_entity.type
_entity.pdbx_description
1 polymer ?
#
loop_
_entity_poly.entity_id
_entity_poly.type
_entity_poly.pdbx_seq_one_letter_code
_entity_poly.pdbx_strand_id
1 'polypeptide(L)'
;MEGRIGRIKAQLHDASYKLTPQREATVRVLLENEKDHLSAEEVFLRVKDIAPDTGLATVYRTLELLTELRVVDKINFGDGVSRYDLRQEGAKHFHHHLVCLECGSVEEIQEDLLEDVEKIVESKWNFLVKDHRLTFQGICAD
;
A
#
# COMPACT_ATOMS: atom_id res chain seq x y z
N MET A 1 14.33 6.05 -8.15
CA MET A 1 14.15 4.71 -7.54
C MET A 1 15.15 4.41 -6.44
N GLU A 2 16.43 4.52 -6.72
CA GLU A 2 17.46 4.20 -5.71
C GLU A 2 17.35 5.06 -4.44
N GLY A 3 16.97 6.32 -4.56
CA GLY A 3 16.78 7.19 -3.39
C GLY A 3 15.66 6.71 -2.48
N ARG A 4 14.56 6.22 -3.04
CA ARG A 4 13.44 5.67 -2.24
C ARG A 4 13.81 4.35 -1.59
N ILE A 5 14.55 3.50 -2.29
CA ILE A 5 15.04 2.25 -1.72
C ILE A 5 15.93 2.53 -0.52
N GLY A 6 16.81 3.53 -0.61
CA GLY A 6 17.66 3.94 0.50
C GLY A 6 16.86 4.41 1.71
N ARG A 7 15.80 5.18 1.48
CA ARG A 7 14.93 5.66 2.55
C ARG A 7 14.14 4.52 3.20
N ILE A 8 13.64 3.57 2.39
CA ILE A 8 12.95 2.39 2.91
C ILE A 8 13.92 1.53 3.72
N LYS A 9 15.15 1.36 3.22
CA LYS A 9 16.19 0.64 3.95
C LYS A 9 16.44 1.27 5.32
N ALA A 10 16.49 2.60 5.39
CA ALA A 10 16.67 3.32 6.65
C ALA A 10 15.49 3.09 7.59
N GLN A 11 14.25 3.12 7.08
CA GLN A 11 13.06 2.85 7.88
C GLN A 11 13.09 1.44 8.49
N LEU A 12 13.48 0.44 7.71
CA LEU A 12 13.61 -0.93 8.21
C LEU A 12 14.70 -1.01 9.27
N HIS A 13 15.85 -0.38 9.02
CA HIS A 13 16.96 -0.37 9.98
C HIS A 13 16.55 0.26 11.31
N ASP A 14 15.83 1.38 11.27
CA ASP A 14 15.34 2.07 12.47
C ASP A 14 14.39 1.20 13.28
N ALA A 15 13.68 0.28 12.62
CA ALA A 15 12.78 -0.68 13.26
C ALA A 15 13.48 -2.01 13.60
N SER A 16 14.80 -2.06 13.48
CA SER A 16 15.64 -3.23 13.74
C SER A 16 15.46 -4.37 12.74
N TYR A 17 15.13 -4.03 11.50
CA TYR A 17 15.03 -4.99 10.39
C TYR A 17 16.08 -4.70 9.34
N LYS A 18 16.40 -5.71 8.56
CA LYS A 18 17.37 -5.61 7.47
C LYS A 18 16.69 -5.72 6.12
N LEU A 19 17.12 -4.91 5.18
CA LEU A 19 16.63 -5.03 3.80
C LEU A 19 17.46 -6.11 3.08
N THR A 20 17.00 -7.35 3.16
CA THR A 20 17.66 -8.48 2.50
C THR A 20 17.44 -8.39 0.97
N PRO A 21 18.24 -9.14 0.16
CA PRO A 21 18.03 -9.14 -1.30
C PRO A 21 16.61 -9.51 -1.72
N GLN A 22 15.96 -10.47 -1.05
CA GLN A 22 14.57 -10.84 -1.36
C GLN A 22 13.60 -9.72 -1.02
N ARG A 23 13.80 -9.05 0.12
CA ARG A 23 12.98 -7.90 0.51
C ARG A 23 13.18 -6.75 -0.46
N GLU A 24 14.42 -6.49 -0.87
CA GLU A 24 14.70 -5.45 -1.84
C GLU A 24 14.03 -5.73 -3.19
N ALA A 25 14.05 -6.97 -3.65
CA ALA A 25 13.38 -7.36 -4.88
C ALA A 25 11.87 -7.06 -4.81
N THR A 26 11.25 -7.36 -3.67
CA THR A 26 9.83 -7.06 -3.44
C THR A 26 9.58 -5.54 -3.50
N VAL A 27 10.41 -4.75 -2.84
CA VAL A 27 10.30 -3.29 -2.86
C VAL A 27 10.45 -2.75 -4.28
N ARG A 28 11.42 -3.27 -5.04
CA ARG A 28 11.63 -2.84 -6.44
C ARG A 28 10.41 -3.10 -7.31
N VAL A 29 9.77 -4.26 -7.16
CA VAL A 29 8.54 -4.58 -7.90
C VAL A 29 7.45 -3.57 -7.57
N LEU A 30 7.28 -3.23 -6.30
CA LEU A 30 6.28 -2.25 -5.89
C LEU A 30 6.58 -0.87 -6.45
N LEU A 31 7.85 -0.44 -6.46
CA LEU A 31 8.25 0.85 -7.02
C LEU A 31 8.03 0.94 -8.54
N GLU A 32 8.28 -0.14 -9.25
CA GLU A 32 8.11 -0.19 -10.70
C GLU A 32 6.64 -0.25 -11.12
N ASN A 33 5.73 -0.60 -10.20
CA ASN A 33 4.33 -0.84 -10.50
C ASN A 33 3.40 -0.09 -9.55
N GLU A 34 3.75 1.12 -9.16
CA GLU A 34 3.03 1.89 -8.13
C GLU A 34 1.55 2.10 -8.42
N LYS A 35 1.16 2.16 -9.70
CA LYS A 35 -0.23 2.44 -10.09
C LYS A 35 -1.05 1.19 -10.36
N ASP A 36 -0.45 0.01 -10.26
CA ASP A 36 -1.09 -1.24 -10.68
C ASP A 36 -1.88 -1.95 -9.58
N HIS A 37 -1.74 -1.53 -8.33
CA HIS A 37 -2.44 -2.12 -7.18
C HIS A 37 -2.29 -3.64 -7.15
N LEU A 38 -1.05 -4.11 -7.00
CA LEU A 38 -0.73 -5.53 -7.12
C LEU A 38 -1.16 -6.34 -5.89
N SER A 39 -1.69 -7.54 -6.13
CA SER A 39 -1.88 -8.54 -5.09
C SER A 39 -0.53 -9.19 -4.74
N ALA A 40 -0.47 -9.95 -3.64
CA ALA A 40 0.76 -10.65 -3.25
C ALA A 40 1.21 -11.62 -4.32
N GLU A 41 0.28 -12.35 -4.94
CA GLU A 41 0.59 -13.30 -6.01
C GLU A 41 1.17 -12.60 -7.24
N GLU A 42 0.60 -11.44 -7.60
CA GLU A 42 1.12 -10.65 -8.72
C GLU A 42 2.50 -10.10 -8.43
N VAL A 43 2.76 -9.65 -7.21
CA VAL A 43 4.09 -9.22 -6.77
C VAL A 43 5.07 -10.38 -6.87
N PHE A 44 4.66 -11.56 -6.38
CA PHE A 44 5.49 -12.76 -6.42
C PHE A 44 5.90 -13.13 -7.84
N LEU A 45 4.97 -13.10 -8.79
CA LEU A 45 5.26 -13.45 -10.19
C LEU A 45 6.32 -12.52 -10.78
N ARG A 46 6.32 -11.26 -10.42
CA ARG A 46 7.30 -10.30 -10.89
C ARG A 46 8.62 -10.38 -10.14
N VAL A 47 8.58 -10.72 -8.85
CA VAL A 47 9.80 -10.93 -8.06
C VAL A 47 10.60 -12.10 -8.61
N LYS A 48 9.95 -13.13 -9.13
CA LYS A 48 10.64 -14.29 -9.70
C LYS A 48 11.56 -13.92 -10.85
N ASP A 49 11.26 -12.85 -11.59
CA ASP A 49 12.12 -12.40 -12.69
C ASP A 49 13.41 -11.74 -12.18
N ILE A 50 13.40 -11.21 -10.97
CA ILE A 50 14.53 -10.52 -10.36
C ILE A 50 15.29 -11.45 -9.41
N ALA A 51 14.57 -12.22 -8.62
CA ALA A 51 15.12 -13.09 -7.58
C ALA A 51 14.42 -14.45 -7.63
N PRO A 52 14.83 -15.34 -8.58
CA PRO A 52 14.13 -16.60 -8.84
C PRO A 52 14.00 -17.53 -7.64
N ASP A 53 14.90 -17.41 -6.65
CA ASP A 53 14.90 -18.26 -5.47
C ASP A 53 13.89 -17.82 -4.40
N THR A 54 13.21 -16.69 -4.59
CA THR A 54 12.28 -16.16 -3.63
C THR A 54 10.94 -16.89 -3.73
N GLY A 55 10.47 -17.45 -2.62
CA GLY A 55 9.17 -18.14 -2.57
C GLY A 55 8.02 -17.20 -2.24
N LEU A 56 6.80 -17.65 -2.50
CA LEU A 56 5.58 -16.88 -2.24
C LEU A 56 5.45 -16.50 -0.74
N ALA A 57 5.79 -17.44 0.15
CA ALA A 57 5.73 -17.18 1.59
C ALA A 57 6.65 -16.03 2.01
N THR A 58 7.83 -15.93 1.40
CA THR A 58 8.77 -14.85 1.67
C THR A 58 8.21 -13.51 1.20
N VAL A 59 7.56 -13.50 0.03
CA VAL A 59 6.90 -12.28 -0.48
C VAL A 59 5.78 -11.83 0.46
N TYR A 60 4.94 -12.77 0.91
CA TYR A 60 3.87 -12.45 1.86
C TYR A 60 4.42 -11.87 3.16
N ARG A 61 5.44 -12.51 3.74
CA ARG A 61 6.05 -12.02 4.99
C ARG A 61 6.65 -10.63 4.80
N THR A 62 7.27 -10.39 3.64
CA THR A 62 7.84 -9.07 3.33
C THR A 62 6.75 -8.01 3.22
N LEU A 63 5.66 -8.31 2.50
CA LEU A 63 4.54 -7.37 2.35
C LEU A 63 3.88 -7.07 3.70
N GLU A 64 3.70 -8.09 4.55
CA GLU A 64 3.13 -7.88 5.88
C GLU A 64 4.06 -7.02 6.76
N LEU A 65 5.37 -7.26 6.70
CA LEU A 65 6.34 -6.43 7.42
C LEU A 65 6.29 -4.97 6.96
N LEU A 66 6.27 -4.74 5.65
CA LEU A 66 6.21 -3.39 5.10
C LEU A 66 4.89 -2.70 5.46
N THR A 67 3.81 -3.45 5.53
CA THR A 67 2.50 -2.94 5.97
C THR A 67 2.55 -2.52 7.44
N GLU A 68 3.14 -3.34 8.28
CA GLU A 68 3.30 -3.07 9.71
C GLU A 68 4.14 -1.80 9.94
N LEU A 69 5.19 -1.60 9.15
CA LEU A 69 6.06 -0.43 9.24
C LEU A 69 5.49 0.79 8.50
N ARG A 70 4.32 0.68 7.91
CA ARG A 70 3.65 1.75 7.17
C ARG A 70 4.42 2.24 5.94
N VAL A 71 5.23 1.38 5.38
CA VAL A 71 5.87 1.62 4.08
C VAL A 71 4.89 1.31 2.96
N VAL A 72 4.01 0.36 3.21
CA VAL A 72 3.01 -0.14 2.27
C VAL A 72 1.64 -0.09 2.93
N ASP A 73 0.62 0.21 2.15
CA ASP A 73 -0.78 0.11 2.56
C ASP A 73 -1.41 -1.12 1.93
N LYS A 74 -2.08 -1.93 2.77
CA LYS A 74 -2.83 -3.10 2.33
C LYS A 74 -4.26 -2.66 2.07
N ILE A 75 -4.75 -2.85 0.87
CA ILE A 75 -6.03 -2.33 0.42
C ILE A 75 -6.94 -3.47 -0.04
N ASN A 76 -8.21 -3.43 0.36
CA ASN A 76 -9.23 -4.36 -0.11
C ASN A 76 -10.30 -3.54 -0.84
N PHE A 77 -10.49 -3.82 -2.15
CA PHE A 77 -11.46 -3.10 -2.97
C PHE A 77 -12.84 -3.78 -3.01
N GLY A 78 -13.06 -4.77 -2.16
CA GLY A 78 -14.35 -5.45 -2.10
C GLY A 78 -14.46 -6.68 -2.98
N ASP A 79 -13.37 -7.08 -3.64
CA ASP A 79 -13.33 -8.26 -4.51
C ASP A 79 -12.73 -9.48 -3.81
N GLY A 80 -12.46 -9.39 -2.51
CA GLY A 80 -11.86 -10.47 -1.74
C GLY A 80 -10.36 -10.61 -1.91
N VAL A 81 -9.74 -9.74 -2.69
CA VAL A 81 -8.29 -9.78 -2.95
C VAL A 81 -7.62 -8.60 -2.26
N SER A 82 -6.60 -8.88 -1.45
CA SER A 82 -5.78 -7.83 -0.84
C SER A 82 -4.74 -7.35 -1.84
N ARG A 83 -4.58 -6.03 -1.93
CA ARG A 83 -3.60 -5.39 -2.78
C ARG A 83 -2.67 -4.55 -1.94
N TYR A 84 -1.49 -4.26 -2.46
CA TYR A 84 -0.43 -3.59 -1.70
C TYR A 84 0.13 -2.42 -2.50
N ASP A 85 -0.03 -1.22 -1.95
CA ASP A 85 0.48 0.00 -2.57
C ASP A 85 1.53 0.63 -1.69
N LEU A 86 2.60 1.15 -2.31
CA LEU A 86 3.58 1.94 -1.57
C LEU A 86 2.92 3.23 -1.08
N ARG A 87 3.14 3.56 0.18
CA ARG A 87 2.70 4.82 0.74
C ARG A 87 3.57 5.93 0.16
N GLN A 88 2.95 7.02 -0.29
CA GLN A 88 3.69 8.15 -0.82
C GLN A 88 4.49 8.83 0.29
N GLU A 89 5.71 9.25 -0.05
CA GLU A 89 6.57 9.94 0.90
C GLU A 89 5.95 11.26 1.33
N GLY A 90 5.98 11.51 2.64
CA GLY A 90 5.41 12.72 3.21
C GLY A 90 3.89 12.71 3.34
N ALA A 91 3.22 11.66 2.88
CA ALA A 91 1.78 11.53 3.01
C ALA A 91 1.41 11.20 4.46
N LYS A 92 0.43 11.91 5.00
CA LYS A 92 -0.07 11.65 6.35
C LYS A 92 -1.01 10.45 6.37
N HIS A 93 -1.69 10.20 5.26
CA HIS A 93 -2.60 9.09 5.04
C HIS A 93 -2.62 8.80 3.54
N PHE A 94 -3.13 7.62 3.16
CA PHE A 94 -3.18 7.29 1.75
C PHE A 94 -4.44 7.85 1.10
N HIS A 95 -4.45 7.86 -0.25
CA HIS A 95 -5.53 8.44 -1.01
C HIS A 95 -6.82 7.62 -0.93
N HIS A 96 -7.94 8.31 -1.13
CA HIS A 96 -9.23 7.64 -1.26
C HIS A 96 -9.32 7.01 -2.66
N HIS A 97 -10.07 5.93 -2.77
CA HIS A 97 -10.20 5.19 -4.02
C HIS A 97 -11.65 5.09 -4.47
N LEU A 98 -11.84 5.12 -5.80
CA LEU A 98 -13.12 4.85 -6.44
C LEU A 98 -12.97 3.55 -7.22
N VAL A 99 -13.82 2.57 -6.92
CA VAL A 99 -13.79 1.26 -7.58
C VAL A 99 -15.08 1.09 -8.38
N CYS A 100 -14.97 0.84 -9.69
CA CYS A 100 -16.12 0.53 -10.52
C CYS A 100 -16.42 -0.96 -10.45
N LEU A 101 -17.62 -1.29 -10.03
CA LEU A 101 -18.05 -2.69 -9.88
C LEU A 101 -18.29 -3.38 -11.23
N GLU A 102 -18.50 -2.62 -12.29
CA GLU A 102 -18.76 -3.17 -13.63
C GLU A 102 -17.47 -3.39 -14.41
N CYS A 103 -16.61 -2.39 -14.52
CA CYS A 103 -15.41 -2.48 -15.35
C CYS A 103 -14.12 -2.77 -14.56
N GLY A 104 -14.18 -2.72 -13.24
CA GLY A 104 -13.03 -2.99 -12.38
C GLY A 104 -12.00 -1.88 -12.31
N SER A 105 -12.26 -0.72 -12.93
CA SER A 105 -11.32 0.39 -12.89
C SER A 105 -11.21 0.96 -11.48
N VAL A 106 -10.02 1.45 -11.14
CA VAL A 106 -9.74 2.08 -9.85
C VAL A 106 -9.15 3.46 -10.10
N GLU A 107 -9.76 4.49 -9.52
CA GLU A 107 -9.26 5.85 -9.55
C GLU A 107 -8.92 6.31 -8.16
N GLU A 108 -7.90 7.15 -8.04
CA GLU A 108 -7.50 7.73 -6.77
C GLU A 108 -8.02 9.16 -6.65
N ILE A 109 -8.57 9.50 -5.47
CA ILE A 109 -8.93 10.87 -5.12
C ILE A 109 -7.79 11.44 -4.31
N GLN A 110 -7.16 12.50 -4.83
CA GLN A 110 -6.00 13.11 -4.19
C GLN A 110 -6.36 13.99 -3.00
N GLU A 111 -7.62 14.43 -2.91
CA GLU A 111 -8.07 15.29 -1.82
C GLU A 111 -8.40 14.48 -0.58
N ASP A 112 -8.16 15.08 0.59
CA ASP A 112 -8.58 14.47 1.85
C ASP A 112 -10.04 14.84 2.11
N LEU A 113 -10.94 13.93 1.84
CA LEU A 113 -12.38 14.13 2.03
C LEU A 113 -12.81 13.95 3.49
N LEU A 114 -11.95 13.38 4.34
CA LEU A 114 -12.30 13.02 5.70
C LEU A 114 -11.68 13.93 6.77
N GLU A 115 -11.03 15.01 6.38
CA GLU A 115 -10.41 15.92 7.35
C GLU A 115 -11.42 16.47 8.36
N ASP A 116 -12.56 16.96 7.87
CA ASP A 116 -13.62 17.49 8.73
C ASP A 116 -14.28 16.38 9.55
N VAL A 117 -14.43 15.19 8.95
CA VAL A 117 -15.00 14.02 9.63
C VAL A 117 -14.10 13.61 10.80
N GLU A 118 -12.78 13.63 10.61
CA GLU A 118 -11.84 13.31 11.70
C GLU A 118 -12.00 14.26 12.87
N LYS A 119 -12.16 15.56 12.59
CA LYS A 119 -12.37 16.56 13.65
C LYS A 119 -13.65 16.29 14.44
N ILE A 120 -14.71 15.88 13.74
CA ILE A 120 -15.98 15.54 14.38
C ILE A 120 -15.80 14.31 15.28
N VAL A 121 -15.12 13.28 14.79
CA VAL A 121 -14.86 12.06 15.56
C VAL A 121 -14.05 12.38 16.82
N GLU A 122 -13.00 13.19 16.68
CA GLU A 122 -12.14 13.53 17.81
C GLU A 122 -12.88 14.32 18.89
N SER A 123 -13.72 15.30 18.49
CA SER A 123 -14.43 16.13 19.45
C SER A 123 -15.64 15.44 20.06
N LYS A 124 -16.39 14.64 19.27
CA LYS A 124 -17.63 14.01 19.71
C LYS A 124 -17.42 12.76 20.55
N TRP A 125 -16.39 11.99 20.24
CA TRP A 125 -16.11 10.71 20.89
C TRP A 125 -14.83 10.70 21.71
N ASN A 126 -14.18 11.84 21.86
CA ASN A 126 -12.93 11.98 22.61
C ASN A 126 -11.89 10.93 22.16
N PHE A 127 -11.69 10.86 20.85
CA PHE A 127 -10.88 9.83 20.21
C PHE A 127 -9.79 10.49 19.34
N LEU A 128 -8.53 10.06 19.51
CA LEU A 128 -7.43 10.57 18.70
C LEU A 128 -7.32 9.75 17.41
N VAL A 129 -7.68 10.36 16.28
CA VAL A 129 -7.61 9.68 14.98
C VAL A 129 -6.16 9.70 14.46
N LYS A 130 -5.62 8.54 14.16
CA LYS A 130 -4.25 8.40 13.63
C LYS A 130 -4.24 8.28 12.11
N ASP A 131 -5.26 7.66 11.53
CA ASP A 131 -5.35 7.43 10.10
C ASP A 131 -6.79 7.08 9.74
N HIS A 132 -7.10 7.14 8.46
CA HIS A 132 -8.40 6.74 7.96
C HIS A 132 -8.24 6.16 6.55
N ARG A 133 -9.25 5.42 6.12
CA ARG A 133 -9.31 4.84 4.78
C ARG A 133 -10.73 4.99 4.26
N LEU A 134 -10.86 5.31 2.98
CA LEU A 134 -12.15 5.44 2.34
C LEU A 134 -12.07 4.89 0.92
N THR A 135 -12.96 3.94 0.62
CA THR A 135 -13.11 3.38 -0.73
C THR A 135 -14.57 3.47 -1.10
N PHE A 136 -14.86 4.11 -2.23
CA PHE A 136 -16.21 4.12 -2.77
C PHE A 136 -16.33 3.02 -3.81
N GLN A 137 -17.39 2.25 -3.73
CA GLN A 137 -17.74 1.23 -4.71
C GLN A 137 -18.98 1.72 -5.46
N GLY A 138 -18.92 1.71 -6.77
CA GLY A 138 -20.03 2.21 -7.57
C GLY A 138 -19.86 1.87 -9.03
N ILE A 139 -20.46 2.67 -9.89
CA ILE A 139 -20.44 2.46 -11.34
C ILE A 139 -19.91 3.74 -11.97
N CYS A 140 -18.87 3.62 -12.80
CA CYS A 140 -18.33 4.78 -13.48
C CYS A 140 -19.26 5.26 -14.59
N ALA A 141 -19.09 6.51 -15.00
CA ALA A 141 -19.95 7.13 -16.02
C ALA A 141 -19.68 6.63 -17.43
N ASP A 142 -18.56 5.94 -17.66
CA ASP A 142 -18.15 5.48 -18.99
C ASP A 142 -18.76 4.16 -19.41
#